data_3df3f1b850a9db9276ab1c266d3f737f
#
_entry.id   3df3f1b850a9db9276ab1c266d3f737f
#
_cell.length_a   1.000
_cell.length_b   1.000
_cell.length_c   1.000
_cell.angle_alpha   90.00
_cell.angle_beta   90.00
_cell.angle_gamma   90.00
#
_symmetry.space_group_name_H-M   'P 1'
#
loop_
_entity.id
_entity.type
_entity.pdbx_description
1 polymer ?
#
loop_
_entity_poly.entity_id
_entity_poly.type
_entity_poly.pdbx_seq_one_letter_code
_entity_poly.pdbx_strand_id
1 'polypeptide(L)'
;MVLGNDGADKVSVVMTDASGNTETKGYALEGEGGKVSFSPASSGEYTFTITASRENEQDKTGNTVKLNFAYPLSAPSISSATSMGNGTVSLVWQSVKEATSYNVYVGGTKVGSTSATSYDVTGLTVGTKYDFAVEAVRETPAAVSDKSTISATATAEAKQVWGYIVYGNGASESNSAYEGNINETGSVTLRSGAVDANGVLKGSGNNGKLVPASFDGLNFYYTAVPTSLNFTLRAKVTVDQWSLSNGQEGFGLMAADRLGGSGWNNSYMAVVSKTEYYWNEEAGKVTNDTTALKVSQKIGIASQEKKGLTKDNIAAIEANDTETVKQFQSAMYPLEQRYAQNVNVIGNAVKPVDATIENPVTEMYLTIQKNNTGYFVSYESVDGTYSTTKKYYDTETLSQLDSDNVYVGFFTSRYAQATFSDVTFTTINPSDDAPAEEKPIEELVTNAAFNSKTATGSSDYEFRFTANCDGVLSIWDSENNEIATDVAVAANTVVKPATTTLNVGKNSFRYVFTPDLSLIHI
;
A
#
# COMPACT_ATOMS: atom_id res chain seq x y z
N MET A 1 34.97 25.14 -9.77
CA MET A 1 35.97 25.35 -10.83
C MET A 1 36.10 26.85 -10.99
N VAL A 2 37.31 27.37 -10.92
CA VAL A 2 37.60 28.81 -11.16
C VAL A 2 38.11 28.90 -12.58
N LEU A 3 37.48 29.74 -13.39
CA LEU A 3 37.81 29.94 -14.79
C LEU A 3 38.47 31.29 -14.93
N GLY A 4 39.70 31.31 -15.43
CA GLY A 4 40.32 32.55 -15.91
C GLY A 4 39.60 33.02 -17.16
N ASN A 5 39.56 34.34 -17.33
CA ASN A 5 38.85 34.93 -18.46
C ASN A 5 39.88 35.62 -19.40
N ASP A 6 40.45 34.92 -20.33
CA ASP A 6 41.34 35.47 -21.34
C ASP A 6 40.57 36.26 -22.44
N GLY A 7 39.67 37.14 -22.03
CA GLY A 7 38.92 38.04 -22.91
C GLY A 7 37.65 37.41 -23.51
N ALA A 8 37.13 36.32 -22.95
CA ALA A 8 35.81 35.78 -23.31
C ALA A 8 34.69 36.65 -22.72
N ASP A 9 33.60 36.81 -23.44
CA ASP A 9 32.40 37.52 -23.00
C ASP A 9 31.44 36.57 -22.28
N LYS A 10 31.51 35.29 -22.60
CA LYS A 10 30.62 34.27 -22.09
C LYS A 10 31.35 32.93 -21.91
N VAL A 11 30.97 32.20 -20.89
CA VAL A 11 31.44 30.84 -20.66
C VAL A 11 30.25 29.91 -20.48
N SER A 12 30.28 28.78 -21.13
CA SER A 12 29.36 27.65 -20.88
C SER A 12 30.13 26.45 -20.36
N VAL A 13 29.52 25.74 -19.42
CA VAL A 13 30.03 24.48 -18.88
C VAL A 13 28.97 23.40 -19.14
N VAL A 14 29.37 22.35 -19.82
CA VAL A 14 28.52 21.18 -20.07
C VAL A 14 28.99 20.05 -19.16
N MET A 15 28.10 19.60 -18.30
CA MET A 15 28.29 18.39 -17.53
C MET A 15 27.66 17.24 -18.32
N THR A 16 28.41 16.15 -18.52
CA THR A 16 27.93 14.95 -19.21
C THR A 16 28.09 13.75 -18.27
N ASP A 17 27.02 12.96 -18.08
CA ASP A 17 27.08 11.70 -17.32
C ASP A 17 27.61 10.53 -18.18
N ALA A 18 27.78 9.37 -17.54
CA ALA A 18 28.26 8.15 -18.21
C ALA A 18 27.29 7.61 -19.28
N SER A 19 26.02 7.99 -19.25
CA SER A 19 25.00 7.64 -20.22
C SER A 19 24.89 8.63 -21.38
N GLY A 20 25.67 9.72 -21.34
CA GLY A 20 25.67 10.77 -22.35
C GLY A 20 24.60 11.85 -22.15
N ASN A 21 23.88 11.87 -21.01
CA ASN A 21 22.96 12.95 -20.70
C ASN A 21 23.75 14.20 -20.33
N THR A 22 23.28 15.37 -20.77
CA THR A 22 23.99 16.62 -20.60
C THR A 22 23.16 17.67 -19.85
N GLU A 23 23.81 18.43 -18.99
CA GLU A 23 23.30 19.66 -18.39
C GLU A 23 24.25 20.80 -18.73
N THR A 24 23.74 21.90 -19.29
CA THR A 24 24.54 23.06 -19.66
C THR A 24 24.21 24.26 -18.77
N LYS A 25 25.24 24.87 -18.21
CA LYS A 25 25.12 26.16 -17.51
C LYS A 25 26.08 27.18 -18.13
N GLY A 26 25.56 28.37 -18.42
CA GLY A 26 26.34 29.47 -18.96
C GLY A 26 26.17 30.71 -18.12
N TYR A 27 27.15 31.60 -18.19
CA TYR A 27 27.10 32.95 -17.60
C TYR A 27 27.92 33.93 -18.40
N ALA A 28 27.48 35.21 -18.38
CA ALA A 28 28.27 36.30 -18.90
C ALA A 28 29.42 36.64 -17.92
N LEU A 29 30.60 36.95 -18.44
CA LEU A 29 31.73 37.29 -17.60
C LEU A 29 31.73 38.80 -17.32
N GLU A 30 31.49 39.15 -16.05
CA GLU A 30 31.67 40.50 -15.54
C GLU A 30 32.86 40.48 -14.57
N GLY A 31 34.06 40.81 -15.04
CA GLY A 31 35.27 40.82 -14.22
C GLY A 31 36.08 39.50 -14.25
N GLU A 32 36.84 39.22 -13.19
CA GLU A 32 37.77 38.07 -13.13
C GLU A 32 37.11 36.78 -12.71
N GLY A 33 36.43 36.09 -13.62
CA GLY A 33 35.95 34.72 -13.42
C GLY A 33 34.51 34.59 -12.90
N GLY A 34 33.99 33.39 -12.90
CA GLY A 34 32.63 33.05 -12.48
C GLY A 34 32.55 31.64 -11.86
N LYS A 35 31.41 31.36 -11.23
CA LYS A 35 31.15 30.06 -10.58
C LYS A 35 29.84 29.49 -11.08
N VAL A 36 29.88 28.24 -11.54
CA VAL A 36 28.69 27.45 -11.82
C VAL A 36 28.64 26.26 -10.88
N SER A 37 27.44 25.86 -10.49
CA SER A 37 27.21 24.69 -9.64
C SER A 37 26.33 23.66 -10.38
N PHE A 38 26.73 22.42 -10.34
CA PHE A 38 25.98 21.29 -10.85
C PHE A 38 25.61 20.37 -9.69
N SER A 39 24.48 19.72 -9.82
CA SER A 39 24.01 18.71 -8.87
C SER A 39 23.82 17.40 -9.61
N PRO A 40 24.85 16.54 -9.64
CA PRO A 40 24.74 15.23 -10.29
C PRO A 40 23.56 14.44 -9.77
N ALA A 41 22.79 13.79 -10.64
CA ALA A 41 21.58 13.05 -10.25
C ALA A 41 21.88 11.67 -9.62
N SER A 42 23.08 11.12 -9.90
CA SER A 42 23.52 9.80 -9.44
C SER A 42 25.02 9.77 -9.18
N SER A 43 25.48 8.74 -8.52
CA SER A 43 26.91 8.44 -8.40
C SER A 43 27.47 8.00 -9.75
N GLY A 44 28.71 8.34 -10.03
CA GLY A 44 29.40 7.99 -11.28
C GLY A 44 30.44 9.00 -11.72
N GLU A 45 31.07 8.72 -12.87
CA GLU A 45 31.98 9.65 -13.53
C GLU A 45 31.18 10.67 -14.33
N TYR A 46 31.50 11.93 -14.14
CA TYR A 46 30.95 13.06 -14.89
C TYR A 46 32.07 13.79 -15.60
N THR A 47 31.83 14.14 -16.85
CA THR A 47 32.74 14.90 -17.68
C THR A 47 32.25 16.34 -17.77
N PHE A 48 33.13 17.31 -17.50
CA PHE A 48 32.82 18.71 -17.59
C PHE A 48 33.64 19.31 -18.74
N THR A 49 32.94 19.85 -19.73
CA THR A 49 33.55 20.52 -20.89
C THR A 49 33.22 22.01 -20.80
N ILE A 50 34.24 22.86 -20.93
CA ILE A 50 34.11 24.30 -20.85
C ILE A 50 34.29 24.88 -22.25
N THR A 51 33.38 25.78 -22.64
CA THR A 51 33.46 26.52 -23.89
C THR A 51 33.43 28.02 -23.58
N ALA A 52 34.41 28.73 -24.05
CA ALA A 52 34.49 30.20 -23.98
C ALA A 52 34.04 30.78 -25.32
N SER A 53 33.20 31.80 -25.27
CA SER A 53 32.65 32.49 -26.43
C SER A 53 32.93 33.98 -26.36
N ARG A 54 33.19 34.59 -27.51
CA ARG A 54 33.33 36.06 -27.70
C ARG A 54 32.49 36.46 -28.90
N GLU A 55 31.89 37.63 -28.82
CA GLU A 55 31.10 38.16 -29.94
C GLU A 55 31.96 38.27 -31.23
N ASN A 56 31.41 37.72 -32.32
CA ASN A 56 32.05 37.65 -33.65
C ASN A 56 33.35 36.79 -33.74
N GLU A 57 33.65 35.97 -32.78
CA GLU A 57 34.75 34.99 -32.82
C GLU A 57 34.25 33.54 -32.72
N GLN A 58 35.10 32.60 -33.14
CA GLN A 58 34.78 31.17 -33.02
C GLN A 58 34.94 30.72 -31.57
N ASP A 59 33.95 29.96 -31.06
CA ASP A 59 33.99 29.39 -29.74
C ASP A 59 35.24 28.52 -29.52
N LYS A 60 35.84 28.65 -28.35
CA LYS A 60 36.97 27.82 -27.91
C LYS A 60 36.56 26.88 -26.79
N THR A 61 36.69 25.58 -27.05
CA THR A 61 36.50 24.53 -26.05
C THR A 61 37.82 24.31 -25.30
N GLY A 62 37.76 24.40 -23.99
CA GLY A 62 38.89 24.14 -23.10
C GLY A 62 39.05 22.64 -22.79
N ASN A 63 39.96 22.36 -21.85
CA ASN A 63 40.20 20.99 -21.42
C ASN A 63 38.97 20.41 -20.72
N THR A 64 38.71 19.14 -21.01
CA THR A 64 37.70 18.36 -20.32
C THR A 64 38.21 17.89 -18.97
N VAL A 65 37.40 18.07 -17.94
CA VAL A 65 37.67 17.59 -16.57
C VAL A 65 36.71 16.46 -16.23
N LYS A 66 37.24 15.36 -15.72
CA LYS A 66 36.48 14.26 -15.23
C LYS A 66 36.45 14.23 -13.71
N LEU A 67 35.28 14.11 -13.11
CA LEU A 67 35.09 14.00 -11.67
C LEU A 67 34.19 12.81 -11.36
N ASN A 68 34.60 12.04 -10.37
CA ASN A 68 33.77 10.98 -9.83
C ASN A 68 32.97 11.48 -8.64
N PHE A 69 31.66 11.35 -8.72
CA PHE A 69 30.75 11.62 -7.61
C PHE A 69 30.33 10.30 -6.96
N ALA A 70 30.35 10.27 -5.64
CA ALA A 70 29.87 9.13 -4.87
C ALA A 70 28.94 9.65 -3.77
N TYR A 71 27.63 9.50 -3.98
CA TYR A 71 26.68 9.76 -2.91
C TYR A 71 26.83 8.69 -1.81
N PRO A 72 26.76 9.09 -0.55
CA PRO A 72 26.72 8.11 0.53
C PRO A 72 25.48 7.25 0.40
N LEU A 73 25.60 5.94 0.68
CA LEU A 73 24.44 5.06 0.80
C LEU A 73 23.79 5.30 2.16
N SER A 74 22.46 5.40 2.17
CA SER A 74 21.72 5.34 3.44
C SER A 74 21.72 3.94 4.01
N ALA A 75 21.64 3.82 5.34
CA ALA A 75 21.45 2.52 5.98
C ALA A 75 20.10 1.91 5.51
N PRO A 76 20.04 0.58 5.24
CA PRO A 76 18.79 -0.08 4.89
C PRO A 76 17.77 0.05 6.04
N SER A 77 16.50 0.34 5.72
CA SER A 77 15.44 0.28 6.72
C SER A 77 14.96 -1.16 6.83
N ILE A 78 15.34 -1.86 7.93
CA ILE A 78 14.89 -3.24 8.16
C ILE A 78 13.44 -3.20 8.59
N SER A 79 12.56 -3.82 7.81
CA SER A 79 11.12 -3.87 8.06
C SER A 79 10.70 -5.04 8.93
N SER A 80 11.47 -6.16 8.92
CA SER A 80 11.21 -7.29 9.81
C SER A 80 12.41 -8.20 9.99
N ALA A 81 12.44 -8.89 11.14
CA ALA A 81 13.28 -10.05 11.42
C ALA A 81 12.40 -11.13 12.02
N THR A 82 12.04 -12.14 11.24
CA THR A 82 10.96 -13.07 11.57
C THR A 82 11.49 -14.48 11.66
N SER A 83 11.27 -15.16 12.81
CA SER A 83 11.66 -16.56 12.93
C SER A 83 10.78 -17.45 12.08
N MET A 84 11.41 -18.23 11.19
CA MET A 84 10.77 -19.17 10.28
C MET A 84 10.72 -20.60 10.87
N GLY A 85 11.08 -20.77 12.16
CA GLY A 85 11.29 -22.08 12.75
C GLY A 85 12.67 -22.67 12.44
N ASN A 86 12.97 -23.85 12.99
CA ASN A 86 14.20 -24.62 12.74
C ASN A 86 15.52 -23.83 12.88
N GLY A 87 15.54 -22.79 13.71
CA GLY A 87 16.74 -21.95 13.82
C GLY A 87 16.99 -21.10 12.58
N THR A 88 15.94 -20.72 11.84
CA THR A 88 16.00 -19.80 10.71
C THR A 88 15.30 -18.49 11.07
N VAL A 89 15.93 -17.36 10.75
CA VAL A 89 15.32 -16.02 10.83
C VAL A 89 15.41 -15.36 9.46
N SER A 90 14.26 -14.96 8.93
CA SER A 90 14.15 -14.18 7.68
C SER A 90 14.21 -12.69 7.97
N LEU A 91 15.10 -11.99 7.31
CA LEU A 91 15.26 -10.55 7.37
C LEU A 91 14.68 -9.93 6.10
N VAL A 92 13.93 -8.82 6.24
CA VAL A 92 13.40 -8.03 5.12
C VAL A 92 13.70 -6.57 5.35
N TRP A 93 14.08 -5.84 4.32
CA TRP A 93 14.40 -4.41 4.39
C TRP A 93 13.98 -3.66 3.13
N GLN A 94 13.95 -2.33 3.22
CA GLN A 94 13.66 -1.46 2.08
C GLN A 94 14.89 -1.34 1.17
N SER A 95 14.65 -1.26 -0.13
CA SER A 95 15.72 -1.02 -1.09
C SER A 95 16.39 0.33 -0.85
N VAL A 96 17.72 0.35 -0.97
CA VAL A 96 18.53 1.56 -0.85
C VAL A 96 18.90 2.04 -2.25
N LYS A 97 18.65 3.32 -2.53
CA LYS A 97 19.00 3.93 -3.83
C LYS A 97 20.49 3.73 -4.13
N GLU A 98 20.80 3.27 -5.31
CA GLU A 98 22.15 2.97 -5.81
C GLU A 98 22.88 1.79 -5.11
N ALA A 99 22.25 1.07 -4.20
CA ALA A 99 22.81 -0.18 -3.71
C ALA A 99 22.75 -1.26 -4.79
N THR A 100 23.81 -2.03 -4.92
CA THR A 100 23.91 -3.20 -5.82
C THR A 100 23.76 -4.52 -5.08
N SER A 101 24.02 -4.50 -3.78
CA SER A 101 23.88 -5.66 -2.89
C SER A 101 23.81 -5.22 -1.42
N TYR A 102 23.60 -6.20 -0.55
CA TYR A 102 23.52 -6.02 0.89
C TYR A 102 24.37 -7.07 1.59
N ASN A 103 25.07 -6.68 2.64
CA ASN A 103 25.76 -7.60 3.54
C ASN A 103 24.91 -7.82 4.79
N VAL A 104 24.80 -9.08 5.22
CA VAL A 104 24.03 -9.49 6.39
C VAL A 104 24.96 -10.00 7.48
N TYR A 105 24.66 -9.62 8.72
CA TYR A 105 25.48 -9.90 9.90
C TYR A 105 24.63 -10.49 11.03
N VAL A 106 25.25 -11.34 11.83
CA VAL A 106 24.72 -11.86 13.10
C VAL A 106 25.76 -11.63 14.20
N GLY A 107 25.39 -10.96 15.27
CA GLY A 107 26.29 -10.64 16.37
C GLY A 107 27.59 -9.93 15.92
N GLY A 108 27.48 -9.10 14.87
CA GLY A 108 28.63 -8.40 14.27
C GLY A 108 29.41 -9.19 13.21
N THR A 109 29.17 -10.49 13.06
CA THR A 109 29.87 -11.35 12.09
C THR A 109 29.06 -11.40 10.78
N LYS A 110 29.71 -11.15 9.64
CA LYS A 110 29.06 -11.27 8.32
C LYS A 110 28.72 -12.73 8.03
N VAL A 111 27.44 -13.00 7.74
CA VAL A 111 26.91 -14.34 7.44
C VAL A 111 26.56 -14.53 5.97
N GLY A 112 26.42 -13.45 5.21
CA GLY A 112 26.10 -13.54 3.79
C GLY A 112 26.02 -12.21 3.09
N SER A 113 25.72 -12.29 1.78
CA SER A 113 25.40 -11.14 0.92
C SER A 113 24.31 -11.53 -0.05
N THR A 114 23.49 -10.55 -0.46
CA THR A 114 22.40 -10.73 -1.42
C THR A 114 22.19 -9.46 -2.23
N SER A 115 21.68 -9.58 -3.43
CA SER A 115 21.15 -8.45 -4.22
C SER A 115 19.65 -8.21 -3.96
N ALA A 116 18.97 -9.17 -3.33
CA ALA A 116 17.59 -9.04 -2.91
C ALA A 116 17.45 -8.16 -1.66
N THR A 117 16.24 -7.74 -1.35
CA THR A 117 15.89 -6.99 -0.13
C THR A 117 15.44 -7.90 1.02
N SER A 118 15.80 -9.17 0.95
CA SER A 118 15.57 -10.17 2.00
C SER A 118 16.72 -11.16 2.08
N TYR A 119 16.88 -11.81 3.26
CA TYR A 119 17.87 -12.84 3.48
C TYR A 119 17.47 -13.75 4.64
N ASP A 120 17.57 -15.08 4.43
CA ASP A 120 17.31 -16.06 5.46
C ASP A 120 18.61 -16.48 6.16
N VAL A 121 18.70 -16.14 7.43
CA VAL A 121 19.80 -16.60 8.30
C VAL A 121 19.42 -17.93 8.91
N THR A 122 20.16 -18.97 8.60
CA THR A 122 19.92 -20.36 9.04
C THR A 122 20.93 -20.83 10.06
N GLY A 123 20.64 -21.98 10.73
CA GLY A 123 21.57 -22.61 11.66
C GLY A 123 21.68 -21.92 13.02
N LEU A 124 20.70 -21.09 13.37
CA LEU A 124 20.63 -20.42 14.65
C LEU A 124 20.16 -21.39 15.76
N THR A 125 20.65 -21.19 16.97
CA THR A 125 20.21 -21.98 18.12
C THR A 125 18.82 -21.55 18.55
N VAL A 126 17.88 -22.49 18.52
CA VAL A 126 16.50 -22.29 18.96
C VAL A 126 16.45 -21.77 20.41
N GLY A 127 15.57 -20.80 20.67
CA GLY A 127 15.42 -20.15 21.98
C GLY A 127 16.42 -19.04 22.25
N THR A 128 17.35 -18.77 21.32
CA THR A 128 18.39 -17.74 21.48
C THR A 128 18.00 -16.47 20.72
N LYS A 129 18.12 -15.33 21.40
CA LYS A 129 17.96 -14.00 20.79
C LYS A 129 19.26 -13.59 20.10
N TYR A 130 19.16 -13.15 18.87
CA TYR A 130 20.28 -12.69 18.05
C TYR A 130 20.07 -11.24 17.62
N ASP A 131 21.18 -10.50 17.52
CA ASP A 131 21.23 -9.19 16.89
C ASP A 131 21.68 -9.36 15.44
N PHE A 132 20.84 -8.94 14.54
CA PHE A 132 21.10 -8.93 13.11
C PHE A 132 21.44 -7.52 12.66
N ALA A 133 22.25 -7.41 11.60
CA ALA A 133 22.50 -6.14 10.97
C ALA A 133 22.57 -6.29 9.44
N VAL A 134 22.17 -5.23 8.73
CA VAL A 134 22.24 -5.14 7.27
C VAL A 134 22.91 -3.83 6.89
N GLU A 135 23.83 -3.88 5.94
CA GLU A 135 24.42 -2.70 5.31
C GLU A 135 24.25 -2.78 3.79
N ALA A 136 24.00 -1.65 3.15
CA ALA A 136 23.94 -1.54 1.71
C ALA A 136 25.34 -1.40 1.11
N VAL A 137 25.57 -2.01 -0.05
CA VAL A 137 26.83 -2.00 -0.79
C VAL A 137 26.59 -1.54 -2.22
N ARG A 138 27.50 -0.71 -2.71
CA ARG A 138 27.61 -0.34 -4.13
C ARG A 138 29.02 -0.64 -4.60
N GLU A 139 29.16 -1.30 -5.74
CA GLU A 139 30.47 -1.68 -6.27
C GLU A 139 31.18 -0.53 -7.00
N THR A 140 30.43 0.25 -7.75
CA THR A 140 31.03 1.32 -8.58
C THR A 140 30.19 2.61 -8.58
N PRO A 141 30.71 3.74 -8.11
CA PRO A 141 31.89 3.86 -7.25
C PRO A 141 31.68 3.16 -5.91
N ALA A 142 32.69 2.48 -5.41
CA ALA A 142 32.55 1.65 -4.21
C ALA A 142 32.10 2.47 -2.99
N ALA A 143 31.07 1.96 -2.31
CA ALA A 143 30.53 2.54 -1.10
C ALA A 143 29.84 1.47 -0.26
N VAL A 144 29.83 1.67 1.05
CA VAL A 144 29.02 0.91 2.01
C VAL A 144 28.28 1.89 2.91
N SER A 145 27.07 1.53 3.32
CA SER A 145 26.30 2.33 4.28
C SER A 145 26.69 2.04 5.72
N ASP A 146 26.15 2.81 6.64
CA ASP A 146 26.03 2.38 8.03
C ASP A 146 25.13 1.13 8.10
N LYS A 147 25.28 0.38 9.20
CA LYS A 147 24.46 -0.81 9.46
C LYS A 147 23.16 -0.43 10.17
N SER A 148 22.05 -0.93 9.69
CA SER A 148 20.82 -1.00 10.48
C SER A 148 20.79 -2.30 11.27
N THR A 149 20.23 -2.27 12.47
CA THR A 149 20.17 -3.41 13.37
C THR A 149 18.74 -3.75 13.79
N ILE A 150 18.47 -5.03 13.99
CA ILE A 150 17.23 -5.55 14.54
C ILE A 150 17.55 -6.81 15.35
N SER A 151 16.76 -7.12 16.38
CA SER A 151 16.90 -8.37 17.14
C SER A 151 15.72 -9.29 16.90
N ALA A 152 15.95 -10.59 16.89
CA ALA A 152 14.88 -11.60 16.90
C ALA A 152 15.36 -12.86 17.62
N THR A 153 14.40 -13.62 18.19
CA THR A 153 14.65 -14.92 18.79
C THR A 153 14.39 -16.02 17.78
N ALA A 154 15.36 -16.89 17.54
CA ALA A 154 15.17 -18.08 16.73
C ALA A 154 14.26 -19.07 17.48
N THR A 155 13.13 -19.49 16.88
CA THR A 155 12.16 -20.39 17.51
C THR A 155 12.24 -21.81 16.93
N ALA A 156 11.75 -22.80 17.70
CA ALA A 156 11.45 -24.13 17.16
C ALA A 156 10.25 -24.04 16.25
N GLU A 157 10.11 -25.00 15.30
CA GLU A 157 8.86 -25.16 14.58
C GLU A 157 7.72 -25.38 15.59
N ALA A 158 6.94 -24.34 15.83
CA ALA A 158 5.61 -24.55 16.33
C ALA A 158 4.77 -25.00 15.14
N LYS A 159 4.29 -26.25 15.14
CA LYS A 159 3.28 -26.69 14.18
C LYS A 159 2.06 -25.79 14.37
N GLN A 160 1.81 -24.91 13.40
CA GLN A 160 0.65 -24.03 13.44
C GLN A 160 -0.62 -24.88 13.33
N VAL A 161 -1.57 -24.64 14.20
CA VAL A 161 -2.87 -25.30 14.12
C VAL A 161 -3.74 -24.58 13.09
N TRP A 162 -4.12 -25.27 12.02
CA TRP A 162 -5.01 -24.75 10.99
C TRP A 162 -6.41 -25.31 11.17
N GLY A 163 -7.41 -24.45 11.07
CA GLY A 163 -8.83 -24.78 11.07
C GLY A 163 -9.49 -24.41 9.75
N TYR A 164 -10.71 -24.90 9.55
CA TYR A 164 -11.52 -24.57 8.39
C TYR A 164 -12.96 -24.28 8.83
N ILE A 165 -13.55 -23.24 8.27
CA ILE A 165 -14.94 -22.85 8.54
C ILE A 165 -15.57 -22.26 7.28
N VAL A 166 -16.88 -22.49 7.15
CA VAL A 166 -17.72 -21.86 6.13
C VAL A 166 -18.80 -21.05 6.83
N TYR A 167 -18.96 -19.80 6.46
CA TYR A 167 -19.96 -18.96 7.10
C TYR A 167 -20.44 -17.81 6.22
N GLY A 168 -21.53 -17.19 6.66
CA GLY A 168 -22.05 -15.97 6.08
C GLY A 168 -23.05 -16.17 4.96
N ASN A 169 -23.34 -15.11 4.24
CA ASN A 169 -24.46 -15.04 3.31
C ASN A 169 -24.26 -15.94 2.08
N GLY A 170 -25.02 -17.00 1.97
CA GLY A 170 -25.02 -17.93 0.85
C GLY A 170 -23.88 -18.93 0.82
N ALA A 171 -22.92 -18.84 1.73
CA ALA A 171 -21.89 -19.84 1.89
C ALA A 171 -22.40 -21.01 2.76
N SER A 172 -22.04 -22.23 2.40
CA SER A 172 -22.40 -23.45 3.12
C SER A 172 -21.40 -24.57 2.82
N GLU A 173 -21.33 -25.56 3.66
CA GLU A 173 -20.49 -26.75 3.44
C GLU A 173 -20.86 -27.51 2.16
N SER A 174 -22.12 -27.42 1.70
CA SER A 174 -22.56 -28.06 0.46
C SER A 174 -22.05 -27.39 -0.81
N ASN A 175 -21.65 -26.11 -0.73
CA ASN A 175 -21.13 -25.33 -1.86
C ASN A 175 -19.69 -24.86 -1.68
N SER A 176 -19.02 -25.32 -0.64
CA SER A 176 -17.64 -24.97 -0.34
C SER A 176 -16.83 -26.23 -0.02
N ALA A 177 -15.54 -26.19 -0.32
CA ALA A 177 -14.63 -27.29 -0.02
C ALA A 177 -13.20 -26.79 0.16
N TYR A 178 -12.38 -27.59 0.83
CA TYR A 178 -10.94 -27.44 0.83
C TYR A 178 -10.26 -28.79 0.60
N GLU A 179 -9.03 -28.73 0.10
CA GLU A 179 -8.16 -29.88 -0.11
C GLU A 179 -6.72 -29.49 0.26
N GLY A 180 -5.99 -30.44 0.83
CA GLY A 180 -4.59 -30.23 1.27
C GLY A 180 -4.49 -29.81 2.73
N ASN A 181 -3.25 -29.68 3.18
CA ASN A 181 -2.88 -29.30 4.55
C ASN A 181 -1.53 -28.58 4.53
N ILE A 182 -1.50 -27.35 4.99
CA ILE A 182 -0.27 -26.52 4.98
C ILE A 182 0.90 -27.23 5.69
N ASN A 183 0.65 -27.90 6.81
CA ASN A 183 1.71 -28.56 7.58
C ASN A 183 2.23 -29.86 6.95
N GLU A 184 1.50 -30.46 6.02
CA GLU A 184 1.82 -31.77 5.42
C GLU A 184 2.24 -31.63 3.96
N THR A 185 1.47 -30.85 3.19
CA THR A 185 1.67 -30.69 1.75
C THR A 185 2.26 -29.35 1.35
N GLY A 186 2.37 -28.40 2.28
CA GLY A 186 2.82 -27.03 2.01
C GLY A 186 1.80 -26.17 1.27
N SER A 187 0.59 -26.71 1.01
CA SER A 187 -0.45 -26.02 0.25
C SER A 187 -1.85 -26.37 0.71
N VAL A 188 -2.80 -25.51 0.39
CA VAL A 188 -4.23 -25.74 0.54
C VAL A 188 -4.97 -25.14 -0.66
N THR A 189 -5.92 -25.89 -1.20
CA THR A 189 -6.86 -25.42 -2.23
C THR A 189 -8.20 -25.16 -1.60
N LEU A 190 -8.75 -23.97 -1.80
CA LEU A 190 -10.09 -23.59 -1.34
C LEU A 190 -11.01 -23.39 -2.54
N ARG A 191 -12.27 -23.79 -2.38
CA ARG A 191 -13.30 -23.64 -3.40
C ARG A 191 -14.60 -23.14 -2.80
N SER A 192 -15.14 -22.06 -3.36
CA SER A 192 -16.50 -21.59 -3.15
C SER A 192 -17.28 -21.67 -4.45
N GLY A 193 -18.39 -22.40 -4.42
CA GLY A 193 -19.24 -22.67 -5.55
C GLY A 193 -19.43 -24.17 -5.81
N ALA A 194 -20.65 -24.52 -6.24
CA ALA A 194 -20.92 -25.88 -6.70
C ALA A 194 -20.18 -26.16 -8.01
N VAL A 195 -19.77 -27.41 -8.21
CA VAL A 195 -19.17 -27.87 -9.46
C VAL A 195 -20.14 -28.79 -10.23
N ASP A 196 -19.92 -28.90 -11.52
CA ASP A 196 -20.59 -29.88 -12.36
C ASP A 196 -19.94 -31.30 -12.21
N ALA A 197 -20.40 -32.23 -12.99
CA ALA A 197 -19.88 -33.63 -12.97
C ALA A 197 -18.40 -33.73 -13.41
N ASN A 198 -17.87 -32.70 -14.06
CA ASN A 198 -16.47 -32.62 -14.52
C ASN A 198 -15.58 -31.77 -13.57
N GLY A 199 -16.12 -31.31 -12.42
CA GLY A 199 -15.40 -30.48 -11.47
C GLY A 199 -15.32 -29.00 -11.86
N VAL A 200 -16.07 -28.56 -12.85
CA VAL A 200 -16.08 -27.17 -13.30
C VAL A 200 -17.07 -26.34 -12.46
N LEU A 201 -16.64 -25.18 -11.99
CA LEU A 201 -17.47 -24.26 -11.23
C LEU A 201 -18.72 -23.83 -12.01
N LYS A 202 -19.87 -24.00 -11.38
CA LYS A 202 -21.13 -23.49 -11.91
C LYS A 202 -21.27 -22.03 -11.53
N GLY A 203 -21.19 -21.13 -12.51
CA GLY A 203 -21.34 -19.70 -12.31
C GLY A 203 -22.77 -19.22 -11.96
N SER A 204 -23.53 -20.02 -11.20
CA SER A 204 -24.92 -19.73 -10.84
C SER A 204 -25.27 -20.19 -9.42
N GLY A 205 -26.23 -19.54 -8.80
CA GLY A 205 -26.68 -19.82 -7.44
C GLY A 205 -26.08 -18.89 -6.38
N ASN A 206 -26.52 -19.04 -5.15
CA ASN A 206 -26.03 -18.27 -4.02
C ASN A 206 -24.94 -19.05 -3.29
N ASN A 207 -23.69 -18.78 -3.63
CA ASN A 207 -22.50 -19.51 -3.15
C ASN A 207 -21.54 -18.61 -2.37
N GLY A 208 -22.09 -17.77 -1.53
CA GLY A 208 -21.33 -16.74 -0.84
C GLY A 208 -21.23 -15.43 -1.64
N LYS A 209 -20.58 -14.45 -1.09
CA LYS A 209 -20.28 -13.16 -1.72
C LYS A 209 -19.30 -12.37 -0.87
N LEU A 210 -18.54 -11.50 -1.51
CA LEU A 210 -17.75 -10.46 -0.90
C LEU A 210 -18.42 -9.13 -1.22
N VAL A 211 -18.96 -8.47 -0.20
CA VAL A 211 -19.64 -7.18 -0.36
C VAL A 211 -19.20 -6.24 0.76
N PRO A 212 -18.55 -5.12 0.45
CA PRO A 212 -17.97 -4.23 1.46
C PRO A 212 -18.97 -3.78 2.53
N ALA A 213 -20.19 -3.51 2.14
CA ALA A 213 -21.23 -2.93 2.99
C ALA A 213 -22.31 -3.95 3.41
N SER A 214 -22.00 -5.23 3.46
CA SER A 214 -22.96 -6.28 3.79
C SER A 214 -22.27 -7.45 4.46
N PHE A 215 -23.06 -8.49 4.76
CA PHE A 215 -22.54 -9.74 5.26
C PHE A 215 -21.75 -10.47 4.16
N ASP A 216 -20.52 -10.83 4.46
CA ASP A 216 -19.75 -11.72 3.60
C ASP A 216 -20.31 -13.13 3.68
N GLY A 217 -20.06 -13.92 2.64
CA GLY A 217 -20.25 -15.35 2.63
C GLY A 217 -19.01 -15.96 1.98
N LEU A 218 -18.28 -16.76 2.74
CA LEU A 218 -16.98 -17.30 2.33
C LEU A 218 -16.63 -18.59 3.07
N ASN A 219 -15.64 -19.27 2.59
CA ASN A 219 -14.90 -20.25 3.37
C ASN A 219 -13.56 -19.68 3.81
N PHE A 220 -13.07 -20.16 4.94
CA PHE A 220 -11.88 -19.65 5.57
C PHE A 220 -11.04 -20.77 6.16
N TYR A 221 -9.83 -20.93 5.65
CA TYR A 221 -8.81 -21.82 6.22
C TYR A 221 -7.84 -20.94 7.02
N TYR A 222 -7.84 -21.08 8.33
CA TYR A 222 -7.30 -20.09 9.23
C TYR A 222 -6.45 -20.70 10.35
N THR A 223 -5.68 -19.84 10.99
CA THR A 223 -5.06 -20.09 12.26
C THR A 223 -5.37 -18.97 13.25
N ALA A 224 -5.43 -19.28 14.54
CA ALA A 224 -5.58 -18.28 15.61
C ALA A 224 -4.20 -17.78 16.06
N VAL A 225 -4.07 -16.47 16.20
CA VAL A 225 -2.86 -15.78 16.65
C VAL A 225 -3.22 -14.94 17.86
N PRO A 226 -2.52 -15.06 19.00
CA PRO A 226 -2.74 -14.18 20.12
C PRO A 226 -2.64 -12.69 19.72
N THR A 227 -3.58 -11.86 20.18
CA THR A 227 -3.58 -10.41 19.90
C THR A 227 -2.31 -9.73 20.37
N SER A 228 -1.63 -10.30 21.37
CA SER A 228 -0.35 -9.83 21.91
C SER A 228 0.84 -10.04 20.98
N LEU A 229 0.70 -10.80 19.89
CA LEU A 229 1.76 -11.05 18.92
C LEU A 229 1.55 -10.28 17.62
N ASN A 230 2.65 -9.92 16.99
CA ASN A 230 2.69 -9.54 15.59
C ASN A 230 2.85 -10.80 14.72
N PHE A 231 2.44 -10.73 13.46
CA PHE A 231 2.53 -11.86 12.55
C PHE A 231 2.71 -11.43 11.10
N THR A 232 3.20 -12.36 10.29
CA THR A 232 3.22 -12.23 8.83
C THR A 232 2.74 -13.55 8.22
N LEU A 233 1.73 -13.47 7.35
CA LEU A 233 1.29 -14.56 6.48
C LEU A 233 1.53 -14.15 5.04
N ARG A 234 2.31 -14.93 4.30
CA ARG A 234 2.54 -14.77 2.86
C ARG A 234 2.28 -16.09 2.15
N ALA A 235 1.68 -16.02 0.97
CA ALA A 235 1.48 -17.19 0.13
C ALA A 235 1.53 -16.83 -1.36
N LYS A 236 1.96 -17.79 -2.18
CA LYS A 236 1.67 -17.81 -3.61
C LYS A 236 0.23 -18.24 -3.79
N VAL A 237 -0.51 -17.46 -4.56
CA VAL A 237 -1.89 -17.75 -4.93
C VAL A 237 -1.92 -18.15 -6.40
N THR A 238 -2.48 -19.32 -6.69
CA THR A 238 -2.79 -19.79 -8.05
C THR A 238 -4.30 -19.89 -8.19
N VAL A 239 -4.86 -19.20 -9.18
CA VAL A 239 -6.29 -19.25 -9.48
C VAL A 239 -6.56 -20.46 -10.34
N ASP A 240 -7.21 -21.48 -9.77
CA ASP A 240 -7.55 -22.70 -10.49
C ASP A 240 -8.79 -22.51 -11.37
N GLN A 241 -9.82 -21.88 -10.79
CA GLN A 241 -11.07 -21.57 -11.49
C GLN A 241 -11.69 -20.26 -10.95
N TRP A 242 -12.21 -19.44 -11.86
CA TRP A 242 -12.85 -18.19 -11.49
C TRP A 242 -13.95 -17.83 -12.49
N SER A 243 -15.19 -17.74 -12.03
CA SER A 243 -16.32 -17.47 -12.92
C SER A 243 -16.44 -16.01 -13.36
N LEU A 244 -16.03 -15.04 -12.55
CA LEU A 244 -16.11 -13.60 -12.86
C LEU A 244 -17.51 -13.12 -13.30
N SER A 245 -18.58 -13.71 -12.77
CA SER A 245 -19.92 -13.52 -13.31
C SER A 245 -20.58 -12.22 -12.86
N ASN A 246 -20.42 -11.83 -11.59
CA ASN A 246 -21.08 -10.65 -11.04
C ASN A 246 -20.24 -9.83 -10.07
N GLY A 247 -19.00 -10.29 -9.81
CA GLY A 247 -17.98 -9.56 -9.13
C GLY A 247 -18.06 -9.47 -7.63
N GLN A 248 -18.80 -10.34 -7.05
CA GLN A 248 -18.76 -10.62 -5.62
C GLN A 248 -17.92 -11.87 -5.35
N GLU A 249 -17.31 -12.38 -6.39
CA GLU A 249 -16.31 -13.43 -6.37
C GLU A 249 -15.00 -12.87 -5.83
N GLY A 250 -14.30 -13.65 -5.03
CA GLY A 250 -13.01 -13.23 -4.50
C GLY A 250 -12.25 -14.35 -3.82
N PHE A 251 -10.99 -14.15 -3.73
CA PHE A 251 -10.06 -15.01 -3.00
C PHE A 251 -8.90 -14.18 -2.48
N GLY A 252 -8.22 -14.65 -1.46
CA GLY A 252 -7.07 -13.96 -0.93
C GLY A 252 -6.74 -14.32 0.51
N LEU A 253 -6.08 -13.40 1.19
CA LEU A 253 -5.72 -13.49 2.59
C LEU A 253 -6.63 -12.59 3.43
N MET A 254 -6.95 -13.04 4.63
CA MET A 254 -7.77 -12.29 5.58
C MET A 254 -7.21 -12.41 6.99
N ALA A 255 -7.29 -11.32 7.74
CA ALA A 255 -7.21 -11.29 9.19
C ALA A 255 -8.53 -10.75 9.74
N ALA A 256 -9.13 -11.45 10.69
CA ALA A 256 -10.42 -11.11 11.28
C ALA A 256 -10.41 -11.33 12.79
N ASP A 257 -11.24 -10.60 13.52
CA ASP A 257 -11.35 -10.74 14.97
C ASP A 257 -12.51 -11.64 15.42
N ARG A 258 -13.16 -12.33 14.48
CA ARG A 258 -14.23 -13.31 14.77
C ARG A 258 -14.34 -14.37 13.68
N LEU A 259 -14.63 -15.59 14.09
CA LEU A 259 -14.99 -16.68 13.22
C LEU A 259 -16.51 -16.91 13.18
N GLY A 260 -17.05 -17.24 12.01
CA GLY A 260 -18.44 -17.64 11.86
C GLY A 260 -19.45 -16.49 11.96
N GLY A 261 -20.65 -16.83 12.39
CA GLY A 261 -21.77 -15.91 12.46
C GLY A 261 -22.30 -15.54 11.08
N SER A 262 -22.81 -14.31 10.95
CA SER A 262 -23.36 -13.80 9.69
C SER A 262 -22.29 -13.27 8.72
N GLY A 263 -21.02 -13.49 9.01
CA GLY A 263 -19.93 -13.08 8.12
C GLY A 263 -19.61 -11.58 8.13
N TRP A 264 -20.14 -10.84 9.07
CA TRP A 264 -19.84 -9.41 9.19
C TRP A 264 -18.90 -9.15 10.36
N ASN A 265 -17.61 -9.25 10.08
CA ASN A 265 -16.55 -9.10 11.06
C ASN A 265 -15.77 -7.82 10.82
N ASN A 266 -15.08 -7.33 11.84
CA ASN A 266 -13.95 -6.44 11.64
C ASN A 266 -12.83 -7.24 10.97
N SER A 267 -12.32 -6.76 9.87
CA SER A 267 -11.31 -7.50 9.12
C SER A 267 -10.50 -6.62 8.19
N TYR A 268 -9.29 -7.11 7.87
CA TYR A 268 -8.46 -6.64 6.77
C TYR A 268 -8.27 -7.76 5.77
N MET A 269 -8.37 -7.45 4.49
CA MET A 269 -8.26 -8.44 3.42
C MET A 269 -7.33 -7.95 2.32
N ALA A 270 -6.45 -8.84 1.85
CA ALA A 270 -5.84 -8.76 0.53
C ALA A 270 -6.68 -9.63 -0.40
N VAL A 271 -7.38 -9.03 -1.34
CA VAL A 271 -8.40 -9.70 -2.14
C VAL A 271 -8.24 -9.42 -3.61
N VAL A 272 -8.49 -10.45 -4.42
CA VAL A 272 -8.70 -10.32 -5.85
C VAL A 272 -10.18 -10.49 -6.13
N SER A 273 -10.79 -9.48 -6.71
CA SER A 273 -12.21 -9.44 -7.03
C SER A 273 -12.47 -8.60 -8.29
N LYS A 274 -13.57 -8.88 -8.94
CA LYS A 274 -13.92 -8.23 -10.20
C LYS A 274 -14.63 -6.89 -10.05
N THR A 275 -15.55 -6.78 -9.12
CA THR A 275 -16.65 -5.86 -9.29
C THR A 275 -16.55 -4.51 -8.78
N GLU A 276 -15.71 -4.36 -7.92
CA GLU A 276 -15.78 -3.08 -7.23
C GLU A 276 -14.93 -2.05 -7.96
N TYR A 277 -14.45 -2.45 -9.15
CA TYR A 277 -13.52 -1.65 -9.93
C TYR A 277 -14.08 -1.32 -11.30
N TYR A 278 -14.91 -0.29 -11.34
CA TYR A 278 -15.08 0.46 -12.56
C TYR A 278 -13.95 1.48 -12.65
N TRP A 279 -13.19 1.40 -13.71
CA TRP A 279 -12.08 2.29 -13.95
C TRP A 279 -12.50 3.38 -14.92
N ASN A 280 -12.39 4.63 -14.50
CA ASN A 280 -12.57 5.76 -15.40
C ASN A 280 -11.25 6.05 -16.10
N GLU A 281 -11.16 5.74 -17.38
CA GLU A 281 -9.94 5.89 -18.19
C GLU A 281 -9.52 7.36 -18.34
N GLU A 282 -10.47 8.29 -18.33
CA GLU A 282 -10.19 9.71 -18.46
C GLU A 282 -9.67 10.31 -17.16
N ALA A 283 -10.26 9.92 -16.04
CA ALA A 283 -9.84 10.37 -14.73
C ALA A 283 -8.65 9.57 -14.16
N GLY A 284 -8.31 8.42 -14.75
CA GLY A 284 -7.25 7.54 -14.30
C GLY A 284 -7.47 7.00 -12.88
N LYS A 285 -8.72 6.73 -12.49
CA LYS A 285 -9.06 6.29 -11.13
C LYS A 285 -10.28 5.38 -11.10
N VAL A 286 -10.43 4.67 -9.98
CA VAL A 286 -11.64 3.91 -9.66
C VAL A 286 -12.83 4.85 -9.54
N THR A 287 -13.97 4.45 -10.08
CA THR A 287 -15.22 5.21 -10.04
C THR A 287 -16.42 4.32 -9.72
N ASN A 288 -17.47 4.90 -9.15
CA ASN A 288 -18.78 4.27 -9.02
C ASN A 288 -19.75 4.69 -10.12
N ASP A 289 -19.42 5.72 -10.85
CA ASP A 289 -20.23 6.15 -11.98
C ASP A 289 -19.98 5.25 -13.19
N THR A 290 -20.82 4.23 -13.32
CA THR A 290 -20.79 3.29 -14.44
C THR A 290 -21.37 3.87 -15.73
N THR A 291 -21.93 5.07 -15.68
CA THR A 291 -22.54 5.75 -16.83
C THR A 291 -21.62 6.77 -17.47
N ALA A 292 -20.50 7.09 -16.82
CA ALA A 292 -19.51 8.01 -17.38
C ALA A 292 -18.90 7.44 -18.67
N LEU A 293 -18.58 8.32 -19.59
CA LEU A 293 -17.86 7.95 -20.81
C LEU A 293 -16.50 7.35 -20.46
N LYS A 294 -16.09 6.31 -21.18
CA LYS A 294 -14.82 5.62 -20.99
C LYS A 294 -14.65 4.92 -19.64
N VAL A 295 -15.71 4.44 -19.05
CA VAL A 295 -15.63 3.54 -17.89
C VAL A 295 -15.48 2.11 -18.39
N SER A 296 -14.44 1.43 -17.89
CA SER A 296 -14.20 0.01 -18.14
C SER A 296 -14.29 -0.78 -16.86
N GLN A 297 -14.85 -1.98 -16.94
CA GLN A 297 -14.83 -2.92 -15.83
C GLN A 297 -13.49 -3.64 -15.82
N LYS A 298 -12.77 -3.55 -14.73
CA LYS A 298 -11.44 -4.12 -14.56
C LYS A 298 -11.43 -5.16 -13.44
N ILE A 299 -10.51 -6.10 -13.56
CA ILE A 299 -10.13 -6.99 -12.46
C ILE A 299 -8.99 -6.34 -11.74
N GLY A 300 -9.08 -6.21 -10.44
CA GLY A 300 -8.05 -5.57 -9.63
C GLY A 300 -7.71 -6.38 -8.40
N ILE A 301 -6.53 -6.13 -7.91
CA ILE A 301 -6.07 -6.58 -6.61
C ILE A 301 -6.33 -5.45 -5.64
N ALA A 302 -6.99 -5.74 -4.54
CA ALA A 302 -7.44 -4.72 -3.62
C ALA A 302 -7.10 -5.08 -2.18
N SER A 303 -7.03 -4.07 -1.35
CA SER A 303 -7.21 -4.23 0.08
C SER A 303 -8.64 -3.86 0.46
N GLN A 304 -9.19 -4.59 1.40
CA GLN A 304 -10.49 -4.31 1.96
C GLN A 304 -10.38 -4.21 3.47
N GLU A 305 -10.94 -3.14 4.03
CA GLU A 305 -11.05 -2.94 5.47
C GLU A 305 -12.52 -2.97 5.85
N LYS A 306 -12.86 -3.74 6.88
CA LYS A 306 -14.15 -3.70 7.56
C LYS A 306 -13.93 -3.47 9.03
N LYS A 307 -14.55 -2.46 9.58
CA LYS A 307 -14.47 -2.13 11.02
C LYS A 307 -15.74 -1.47 11.52
N GLY A 308 -15.88 -1.43 12.84
CA GLY A 308 -16.99 -0.78 13.51
C GLY A 308 -17.90 -1.72 14.30
N LEU A 309 -17.72 -3.03 14.21
CA LEU A 309 -18.40 -3.97 15.11
C LEU A 309 -17.76 -3.95 16.50
N THR A 310 -18.62 -3.95 17.49
CA THR A 310 -18.26 -4.07 18.91
C THR A 310 -18.99 -5.24 19.55
N LYS A 311 -18.61 -5.62 20.77
CA LYS A 311 -19.29 -6.69 21.52
C LYS A 311 -20.79 -6.40 21.70
N ASP A 312 -21.16 -5.14 21.89
CA ASP A 312 -22.57 -4.75 22.08
C ASP A 312 -23.40 -4.95 20.81
N ASN A 313 -22.79 -4.80 19.63
CA ASN A 313 -23.49 -5.00 18.36
C ASN A 313 -23.73 -6.49 18.06
N ILE A 314 -22.86 -7.39 18.53
CA ILE A 314 -22.96 -8.82 18.25
C ILE A 314 -24.25 -9.42 18.81
N ALA A 315 -24.65 -9.04 20.02
CA ALA A 315 -25.87 -9.55 20.65
C ALA A 315 -27.10 -9.32 19.76
N ALA A 316 -27.21 -8.15 19.12
CA ALA A 316 -28.29 -7.86 18.18
C ALA A 316 -28.21 -8.69 16.89
N ILE A 317 -26.99 -8.94 16.39
CA ILE A 317 -26.76 -9.77 15.20
C ILE A 317 -27.15 -11.22 15.48
N GLU A 318 -26.76 -11.76 16.62
CA GLU A 318 -27.08 -13.13 17.04
C GLU A 318 -28.56 -13.32 17.34
N ALA A 319 -29.23 -12.29 17.87
CA ALA A 319 -30.66 -12.28 18.09
C ALA A 319 -31.49 -12.09 16.80
N ASN A 320 -30.85 -11.92 15.63
CA ASN A 320 -31.49 -11.54 14.37
C ASN A 320 -32.35 -10.27 14.48
N ASP A 321 -31.96 -9.34 15.32
CA ASP A 321 -32.61 -8.02 15.43
C ASP A 321 -32.33 -7.20 14.18
N THR A 322 -33.18 -7.40 13.16
CA THR A 322 -33.02 -6.83 11.82
C THR A 322 -32.98 -5.29 11.83
N GLU A 323 -33.71 -4.66 12.73
CA GLU A 323 -33.74 -3.18 12.78
C GLU A 323 -32.48 -2.62 13.38
N THR A 324 -31.98 -3.20 14.46
CA THR A 324 -30.70 -2.81 15.07
C THR A 324 -29.54 -3.10 14.13
N VAL A 325 -29.52 -4.24 13.44
CA VAL A 325 -28.51 -4.59 12.42
C VAL A 325 -28.50 -3.58 11.27
N LYS A 326 -29.68 -3.16 10.78
CA LYS A 326 -29.77 -2.11 9.75
C LYS A 326 -29.22 -0.76 10.22
N GLN A 327 -29.46 -0.40 11.49
CA GLN A 327 -28.89 0.83 12.06
C GLN A 327 -27.36 0.77 12.11
N PHE A 328 -26.78 -0.35 12.51
CA PHE A 328 -25.31 -0.55 12.48
C PHE A 328 -24.78 -0.49 11.06
N GLN A 329 -25.45 -1.17 10.11
CA GLN A 329 -25.07 -1.11 8.71
C GLN A 329 -25.09 0.30 8.14
N SER A 330 -26.11 1.07 8.48
CA SER A 330 -26.22 2.46 8.04
C SER A 330 -25.18 3.38 8.67
N ALA A 331 -24.83 3.14 9.94
CA ALA A 331 -23.79 3.90 10.64
C ALA A 331 -22.38 3.59 10.13
N MET A 332 -22.10 2.30 9.89
CA MET A 332 -20.78 1.85 9.43
C MET A 332 -20.54 2.13 7.95
N TYR A 333 -21.58 2.03 7.12
CA TYR A 333 -21.51 2.15 5.66
C TYR A 333 -22.67 2.99 5.15
N PRO A 334 -22.57 4.32 5.17
CA PRO A 334 -23.57 5.18 4.55
C PRO A 334 -23.88 4.76 3.11
N LEU A 335 -25.13 4.89 2.68
CA LEU A 335 -25.63 4.37 1.39
C LEU A 335 -24.80 4.84 0.19
N GLU A 336 -24.33 6.08 0.25
CA GLU A 336 -23.52 6.69 -0.81
C GLU A 336 -22.10 6.12 -0.91
N GLN A 337 -21.66 5.37 0.11
CA GLN A 337 -20.30 4.84 0.22
C GLN A 337 -20.22 3.33 0.04
N ARG A 338 -21.35 2.66 -0.22
CA ARG A 338 -21.46 1.19 -0.17
C ARG A 338 -20.54 0.44 -1.13
N TYR A 339 -20.11 1.04 -2.20
CA TYR A 339 -19.38 0.34 -3.26
C TYR A 339 -17.98 0.87 -3.55
N ALA A 340 -17.62 2.07 -3.08
CA ALA A 340 -16.38 2.72 -3.48
C ALA A 340 -15.32 2.85 -2.40
N GLN A 341 -15.71 2.96 -1.15
CA GLN A 341 -14.79 3.48 -0.15
C GLN A 341 -14.10 2.42 0.71
N ASN A 342 -14.61 1.20 0.73
CA ASN A 342 -14.03 0.13 1.53
C ASN A 342 -13.07 -0.75 0.75
N VAL A 343 -12.91 -0.47 -0.54
CA VAL A 343 -11.99 -1.21 -1.39
C VAL A 343 -10.90 -0.25 -1.84
N ASN A 344 -9.73 -0.37 -1.24
CA ASN A 344 -8.56 0.37 -1.66
C ASN A 344 -7.79 -0.48 -2.65
N VAL A 345 -7.69 -0.02 -3.89
CA VAL A 345 -6.84 -0.65 -4.88
C VAL A 345 -5.40 -0.55 -4.42
N ILE A 346 -4.73 -1.68 -4.31
CA ILE A 346 -3.32 -1.73 -3.93
C ILE A 346 -2.48 -1.29 -5.13
N GLY A 347 -1.97 -0.07 -5.07
CA GLY A 347 -1.21 0.54 -6.15
C GLY A 347 -2.06 0.67 -7.42
N ASN A 348 -1.44 0.55 -8.57
CA ASN A 348 -2.13 0.46 -9.85
C ASN A 348 -2.43 -1.00 -10.20
N ALA A 349 -3.23 -1.64 -9.36
CA ALA A 349 -3.47 -3.07 -9.36
C ALA A 349 -4.05 -3.61 -10.67
N VAL A 350 -4.67 -2.75 -11.45
CA VAL A 350 -5.24 -3.16 -12.73
C VAL A 350 -4.22 -3.02 -13.84
N LYS A 351 -3.50 -1.92 -13.85
CA LYS A 351 -2.58 -1.58 -14.93
C LYS A 351 -1.28 -2.38 -14.95
N PRO A 352 -0.60 -2.67 -13.83
CA PRO A 352 0.67 -3.39 -13.86
C PRO A 352 0.60 -4.78 -14.47
N VAL A 353 -0.56 -5.38 -14.41
CA VAL A 353 -0.77 -6.76 -14.87
C VAL A 353 -1.68 -6.83 -16.09
N ASP A 354 -2.05 -5.67 -16.66
CA ASP A 354 -2.98 -5.55 -17.80
C ASP A 354 -4.18 -6.51 -17.71
N ALA A 355 -4.60 -6.78 -16.46
CA ALA A 355 -5.61 -7.77 -16.17
C ALA A 355 -6.98 -7.27 -16.63
N THR A 356 -7.60 -8.03 -17.48
CA THR A 356 -8.99 -7.84 -17.91
C THR A 356 -9.82 -9.05 -17.55
N ILE A 357 -11.11 -9.02 -17.83
CA ILE A 357 -11.99 -10.19 -17.65
C ILE A 357 -11.55 -11.34 -18.57
N GLU A 358 -11.07 -11.01 -19.76
CA GLU A 358 -10.62 -11.96 -20.77
C GLU A 358 -9.21 -12.49 -20.47
N ASN A 359 -8.40 -11.71 -19.77
CA ASN A 359 -7.03 -12.07 -19.41
C ASN A 359 -6.75 -11.73 -17.94
N PRO A 360 -7.29 -12.51 -16.99
CA PRO A 360 -7.07 -12.29 -15.56
C PRO A 360 -5.65 -12.69 -15.14
N VAL A 361 -5.16 -12.06 -14.08
CA VAL A 361 -3.97 -12.56 -13.37
C VAL A 361 -4.35 -13.84 -12.64
N THR A 362 -3.59 -14.89 -12.89
CA THR A 362 -3.84 -16.22 -12.30
C THR A 362 -2.81 -16.64 -11.28
N GLU A 363 -1.70 -15.94 -11.15
CA GLU A 363 -0.66 -16.21 -10.15
C GLU A 363 -0.12 -14.92 -9.54
N MET A 364 0.03 -14.91 -8.23
CA MET A 364 0.54 -13.77 -7.47
C MET A 364 1.04 -14.19 -6.09
N TYR A 365 1.81 -13.32 -5.44
CA TYR A 365 2.02 -13.41 -4.00
C TYR A 365 1.15 -12.39 -3.28
N LEU A 366 0.49 -12.82 -2.23
CA LEU A 366 -0.22 -11.96 -1.29
C LEU A 366 0.42 -12.07 0.09
N THR A 367 0.45 -10.96 0.82
CA THR A 367 0.94 -10.91 2.21
C THR A 367 -0.05 -10.14 3.06
N ILE A 368 -0.33 -10.64 4.26
CA ILE A 368 -0.99 -9.90 5.32
C ILE A 368 -0.11 -9.94 6.56
N GLN A 369 0.11 -8.77 7.16
CA GLN A 369 0.98 -8.59 8.30
C GLN A 369 0.31 -7.72 9.36
N LYS A 370 0.47 -8.09 10.62
CA LYS A 370 0.31 -7.22 11.77
C LYS A 370 1.70 -6.90 12.31
N ASN A 371 1.99 -5.63 12.50
CA ASN A 371 3.20 -5.14 13.16
C ASN A 371 2.86 -4.03 14.17
N ASN A 372 3.87 -3.39 14.76
CA ASN A 372 3.65 -2.33 15.75
C ASN A 372 2.95 -1.07 15.17
N THR A 373 2.95 -0.90 13.86
CA THR A 373 2.29 0.19 13.15
C THR A 373 0.80 -0.08 12.91
N GLY A 374 0.45 -1.34 12.62
CA GLY A 374 -0.91 -1.71 12.25
C GLY A 374 -0.95 -2.95 11.35
N TYR A 375 -1.95 -2.98 10.46
CA TYR A 375 -2.14 -4.07 9.50
C TYR A 375 -1.70 -3.64 8.10
N PHE A 376 -0.84 -4.45 7.50
CA PHE A 376 -0.34 -4.22 6.15
C PHE A 376 -0.77 -5.36 5.25
N VAL A 377 -1.27 -5.01 4.07
CA VAL A 377 -1.61 -5.99 3.03
C VAL A 377 -0.84 -5.66 1.77
N SER A 378 -0.22 -6.67 1.18
CA SER A 378 0.69 -6.50 0.06
C SER A 378 0.38 -7.45 -1.08
N TYR A 379 0.65 -6.98 -2.27
CA TYR A 379 0.70 -7.75 -3.51
C TYR A 379 2.10 -7.71 -4.08
N GLU A 380 2.52 -8.84 -4.65
CA GLU A 380 3.75 -8.97 -5.42
C GLU A 380 3.49 -9.85 -6.65
N SER A 381 3.93 -9.40 -7.82
CA SER A 381 3.89 -10.23 -9.04
C SER A 381 4.86 -11.40 -8.92
N VAL A 382 4.54 -12.53 -9.55
CA VAL A 382 5.36 -13.76 -9.44
C VAL A 382 6.78 -13.55 -9.95
N ASP A 383 6.97 -12.67 -10.94
CA ASP A 383 8.27 -12.31 -11.48
C ASP A 383 9.05 -11.28 -10.64
N GLY A 384 8.44 -10.79 -9.54
CA GLY A 384 9.05 -9.80 -8.65
C GLY A 384 9.21 -8.39 -9.24
N THR A 385 8.67 -8.14 -10.43
CA THR A 385 8.83 -6.83 -11.10
C THR A 385 7.94 -5.74 -10.52
N TYR A 386 6.88 -6.12 -9.82
CA TYR A 386 5.94 -5.19 -9.22
C TYR A 386 5.51 -5.66 -7.83
N SER A 387 5.54 -4.76 -6.89
CA SER A 387 4.97 -4.96 -5.55
C SER A 387 4.33 -3.68 -5.04
N THR A 388 3.32 -3.83 -4.21
CA THR A 388 2.66 -2.70 -3.55
C THR A 388 2.05 -3.12 -2.23
N THR A 389 1.96 -2.16 -1.29
CA THR A 389 1.46 -2.39 0.06
C THR A 389 0.47 -1.30 0.44
N LYS A 390 -0.68 -1.70 0.98
CA LYS A 390 -1.58 -0.80 1.72
C LYS A 390 -1.34 -0.96 3.20
N LYS A 391 -1.09 0.16 3.88
CA LYS A 391 -0.90 0.24 5.33
C LYS A 391 -2.18 0.76 5.99
N TYR A 392 -2.61 0.06 7.02
CA TYR A 392 -3.68 0.47 7.93
C TYR A 392 -3.05 0.75 9.29
N TYR A 393 -2.98 2.02 9.67
CA TYR A 393 -2.32 2.50 10.89
C TYR A 393 -3.24 2.35 12.11
N ASP A 394 -3.65 1.11 12.39
CA ASP A 394 -4.57 0.78 13.46
C ASP A 394 -4.27 -0.64 13.96
N THR A 395 -3.91 -0.79 15.21
CA THR A 395 -3.61 -2.07 15.84
C THR A 395 -4.81 -2.66 16.60
N GLU A 396 -5.87 -1.87 16.83
CA GLU A 396 -6.94 -2.20 17.76
C GLU A 396 -8.21 -2.75 17.10
N THR A 397 -8.39 -2.54 15.79
CA THR A 397 -9.62 -2.94 15.08
C THR A 397 -9.93 -4.43 15.25
N LEU A 398 -8.91 -5.30 15.23
CA LEU A 398 -9.09 -6.74 15.34
C LEU A 398 -8.98 -7.29 16.77
N SER A 399 -9.21 -6.47 17.77
CA SER A 399 -9.34 -6.86 19.18
C SER A 399 -10.68 -6.49 19.79
N GLN A 400 -11.62 -6.01 18.98
CA GLN A 400 -12.92 -5.51 19.44
C GLN A 400 -13.91 -6.63 19.76
N LEU A 401 -13.85 -7.76 19.06
CA LEU A 401 -14.78 -8.87 19.19
C LEU A 401 -14.16 -10.03 19.98
N ASP A 402 -12.95 -10.42 19.66
CA ASP A 402 -12.11 -11.33 20.42
C ASP A 402 -10.87 -10.56 20.90
N SER A 403 -10.75 -10.38 22.20
CA SER A 403 -9.61 -9.69 22.81
C SER A 403 -8.35 -10.56 22.85
N ASP A 404 -8.48 -11.86 22.69
CA ASP A 404 -7.40 -12.82 22.89
C ASP A 404 -6.75 -13.27 21.58
N ASN A 405 -7.54 -13.35 20.48
CA ASN A 405 -7.08 -13.89 19.22
C ASN A 405 -7.46 -13.04 18.01
N VAL A 406 -6.57 -13.03 17.03
CA VAL A 406 -6.84 -12.66 15.64
C VAL A 406 -6.79 -13.92 14.79
N TYR A 407 -7.75 -14.09 13.90
CA TYR A 407 -7.83 -15.22 12.99
C TYR A 407 -7.28 -14.83 11.62
N VAL A 408 -6.22 -15.48 11.18
CA VAL A 408 -5.54 -15.14 9.94
C VAL A 408 -5.42 -16.36 9.03
N GLY A 409 -5.61 -16.17 7.73
CA GLY A 409 -5.57 -17.28 6.79
C GLY A 409 -6.03 -16.94 5.38
N PHE A 410 -6.51 -17.96 4.69
CA PHE A 410 -6.86 -17.99 3.28
C PHE A 410 -8.37 -18.12 3.11
N PHE A 411 -8.93 -17.42 2.14
CA PHE A 411 -10.37 -17.51 1.88
C PHE A 411 -10.68 -17.56 0.38
N THR A 412 -11.84 -18.14 0.07
CA THR A 412 -12.52 -17.97 -1.21
C THR A 412 -13.98 -17.63 -0.99
N SER A 413 -14.55 -16.90 -1.94
CA SER A 413 -15.95 -16.49 -1.93
C SER A 413 -16.57 -16.63 -3.31
N ARG A 414 -17.80 -17.06 -3.35
CA ARG A 414 -18.63 -17.23 -4.54
C ARG A 414 -18.05 -18.26 -5.52
N TYR A 415 -17.81 -17.90 -6.78
CA TYR A 415 -17.38 -18.84 -7.82
C TYR A 415 -15.86 -18.75 -8.03
N ALA A 416 -15.09 -19.03 -6.98
CA ALA A 416 -13.65 -19.03 -7.03
C ALA A 416 -13.08 -20.33 -6.46
N GLN A 417 -12.06 -20.85 -7.11
CA GLN A 417 -11.17 -21.88 -6.59
C GLN A 417 -9.73 -21.38 -6.72
N ALA A 418 -9.01 -21.40 -5.63
CA ALA A 418 -7.63 -20.95 -5.58
C ALA A 418 -6.79 -21.88 -4.70
N THR A 419 -5.57 -22.14 -5.14
CA THR A 419 -4.54 -22.86 -4.41
C THR A 419 -3.56 -21.88 -3.80
N PHE A 420 -3.34 -22.02 -2.50
CA PHE A 420 -2.37 -21.25 -1.71
C PHE A 420 -1.19 -22.17 -1.42
N SER A 421 -0.01 -21.79 -1.91
CA SER A 421 1.25 -22.53 -1.79
C SER A 421 2.40 -21.59 -1.39
N ASP A 422 3.61 -22.13 -1.23
CA ASP A 422 4.77 -21.38 -0.75
C ASP A 422 4.44 -20.56 0.51
N VAL A 423 3.66 -21.17 1.40
CA VAL A 423 3.13 -20.51 2.58
C VAL A 423 4.23 -20.29 3.60
N THR A 424 4.40 -19.04 4.00
CA THR A 424 5.19 -18.66 5.15
C THR A 424 4.29 -18.00 6.18
N PHE A 425 4.34 -18.51 7.41
CA PHE A 425 3.62 -17.95 8.54
C PHE A 425 4.55 -17.82 9.73
N THR A 426 4.61 -16.63 10.29
CA THR A 426 5.53 -16.32 11.39
C THR A 426 4.86 -15.41 12.38
N THR A 427 5.26 -15.53 13.64
CA THR A 427 4.85 -14.63 14.72
C THR A 427 6.09 -14.05 15.39
N ILE A 428 5.97 -12.84 15.91
CA ILE A 428 7.04 -12.12 16.61
C ILE A 428 6.44 -11.35 17.79
N ASN A 429 7.21 -11.23 18.89
CA ASN A 429 6.80 -10.33 19.95
C ASN A 429 6.92 -8.88 19.50
N PRO A 430 5.98 -7.99 19.85
CA PRO A 430 6.06 -6.57 19.50
C PRO A 430 7.35 -5.89 19.98
N SER A 431 7.94 -6.34 21.10
CA SER A 431 9.22 -5.83 21.59
C SER A 431 10.42 -6.18 20.71
N ASP A 432 10.29 -7.20 19.88
CA ASP A 432 11.34 -7.69 18.99
C ASP A 432 11.12 -7.23 17.54
N ASP A 433 9.98 -6.59 17.27
CA ASP A 433 9.59 -6.06 15.96
C ASP A 433 10.07 -4.62 15.77
N ALA A 434 10.02 -4.13 14.53
CA ALA A 434 10.36 -2.76 14.21
C ALA A 434 9.44 -1.77 14.99
N PRO A 435 9.95 -0.59 15.39
CA PRO A 435 9.11 0.43 16.01
C PRO A 435 7.94 0.84 15.10
N ALA A 436 6.85 1.30 15.72
CA ALA A 436 5.72 1.82 14.98
C ALA A 436 6.12 2.99 14.07
N GLU A 437 5.62 2.97 12.83
CA GLU A 437 5.77 4.09 11.92
C GLU A 437 4.70 5.16 12.21
N GLU A 438 5.06 6.42 12.07
CA GLU A 438 4.08 7.49 12.10
C GLU A 438 3.20 7.46 10.84
N LYS A 439 1.91 7.70 11.03
CA LYS A 439 0.99 7.81 9.91
C LYS A 439 1.31 9.07 9.09
N PRO A 440 1.52 8.96 7.76
CA PRO A 440 1.76 10.13 6.91
C PRO A 440 0.61 11.15 6.98
N ILE A 441 0.93 12.43 6.91
CA ILE A 441 -0.08 13.52 6.96
C ILE A 441 -1.13 13.37 5.85
N GLU A 442 -0.73 12.97 4.66
CA GLU A 442 -1.62 12.72 3.52
C GLU A 442 -2.65 11.63 3.81
N GLU A 443 -2.30 10.66 4.64
CA GLU A 443 -3.21 9.62 5.14
C GLU A 443 -4.16 10.14 6.23
N LEU A 444 -3.77 11.19 6.95
CA LEU A 444 -4.59 11.81 7.98
C LEU A 444 -5.67 12.73 7.39
N VAL A 445 -5.42 13.34 6.22
CA VAL A 445 -6.33 14.29 5.55
C VAL A 445 -6.77 13.73 4.20
N THR A 446 -7.52 12.63 4.20
CA THR A 446 -7.90 11.92 2.95
C THR A 446 -9.15 12.47 2.27
N ASN A 447 -10.04 13.15 2.99
CA ASN A 447 -11.37 13.54 2.53
C ASN A 447 -11.63 15.04 2.60
N ALA A 448 -10.59 15.87 2.49
CA ALA A 448 -10.76 17.31 2.40
C ALA A 448 -11.32 17.69 1.03
N ALA A 449 -12.53 18.13 0.97
CA ALA A 449 -13.21 18.40 -0.29
C ALA A 449 -14.30 19.48 -0.18
N PHE A 450 -14.52 20.18 -1.30
CA PHE A 450 -15.70 21.02 -1.51
C PHE A 450 -16.74 20.31 -2.34
N ASN A 451 -18.01 20.70 -2.15
CA ASN A 451 -19.07 20.36 -3.07
C ASN A 451 -18.84 21.05 -4.43
N SER A 452 -19.25 20.40 -5.51
CA SER A 452 -19.23 20.99 -6.85
C SER A 452 -20.58 21.62 -7.21
N LYS A 453 -20.55 22.68 -8.02
CA LYS A 453 -21.75 23.31 -8.59
C LYS A 453 -21.44 23.86 -9.99
N THR A 454 -22.37 23.64 -10.91
CA THR A 454 -22.37 24.32 -12.19
C THR A 454 -23.32 25.51 -12.15
N ALA A 455 -22.80 26.70 -12.43
CA ALA A 455 -23.61 27.91 -12.49
C ALA A 455 -23.84 28.33 -13.96
N THR A 456 -25.08 28.50 -14.33
CA THR A 456 -25.51 28.95 -15.68
C THR A 456 -25.82 30.44 -15.75
N GLY A 457 -25.71 31.15 -14.63
CA GLY A 457 -25.93 32.57 -14.46
C GLY A 457 -25.33 33.07 -13.17
N SER A 458 -25.47 34.38 -12.88
CA SER A 458 -25.08 34.90 -11.56
C SER A 458 -25.98 34.25 -10.50
N SER A 459 -25.34 33.63 -9.50
CA SER A 459 -26.04 32.95 -8.40
C SER A 459 -25.19 32.85 -7.16
N ASP A 460 -25.84 32.86 -6.00
CA ASP A 460 -25.16 32.62 -4.77
C ASP A 460 -24.70 31.16 -4.67
N TYR A 461 -23.48 31.00 -4.19
CA TYR A 461 -22.86 29.71 -3.94
C TYR A 461 -22.47 29.60 -2.47
N GLU A 462 -23.06 28.63 -1.78
CA GLU A 462 -22.70 28.27 -0.43
C GLU A 462 -21.58 27.23 -0.47
N PHE A 463 -20.40 27.59 0.01
CA PHE A 463 -19.31 26.63 0.18
C PHE A 463 -19.71 25.59 1.23
N ARG A 464 -19.47 24.33 0.94
CA ARG A 464 -19.63 23.22 1.87
C ARG A 464 -18.36 22.40 1.84
N PHE A 465 -17.69 22.34 2.95
CA PHE A 465 -16.40 21.67 3.08
C PHE A 465 -16.47 20.57 4.12
N THR A 466 -15.78 19.46 3.85
CA THR A 466 -15.60 18.37 4.80
C THR A 466 -14.14 17.96 4.83
N ALA A 467 -13.67 17.50 6.00
CA ALA A 467 -12.39 16.82 6.17
C ALA A 467 -12.55 15.67 7.16
N ASN A 468 -11.65 14.71 7.13
CA ASN A 468 -11.64 13.58 8.05
C ASN A 468 -10.94 13.88 9.40
N CYS A 469 -10.44 15.07 9.59
CA CYS A 469 -9.81 15.54 10.83
C CYS A 469 -10.24 16.97 11.15
N ASP A 470 -10.05 17.36 12.41
CA ASP A 470 -10.22 18.74 12.84
C ASP A 470 -9.17 19.66 12.21
N GLY A 471 -9.48 20.94 12.08
CA GLY A 471 -8.55 21.91 11.51
C GLY A 471 -9.18 23.26 11.26
N VAL A 472 -8.50 24.10 10.49
CA VAL A 472 -8.97 25.42 10.08
C VAL A 472 -8.92 25.59 8.57
N LEU A 473 -9.92 26.23 8.00
CA LEU A 473 -10.11 26.45 6.58
C LEU A 473 -10.11 27.93 6.27
N SER A 474 -9.34 28.33 5.25
CA SER A 474 -9.40 29.66 4.67
C SER A 474 -9.61 29.58 3.15
N ILE A 475 -10.37 30.53 2.58
CA ILE A 475 -10.78 30.55 1.18
C ILE A 475 -10.55 31.93 0.60
N TRP A 476 -10.04 31.99 -0.62
CA TRP A 476 -9.81 33.22 -1.41
C TRP A 476 -10.40 33.07 -2.81
N ASP A 477 -10.79 34.20 -3.39
CA ASP A 477 -11.13 34.27 -4.81
C ASP A 477 -9.87 34.26 -5.72
N SER A 478 -10.07 34.36 -7.03
CA SER A 478 -8.98 34.41 -8.02
C SER A 478 -8.13 35.69 -7.95
N GLU A 479 -8.60 36.72 -7.28
CA GLU A 479 -7.91 38.01 -7.08
C GLU A 479 -7.21 38.06 -5.71
N ASN A 480 -7.23 36.96 -4.94
CA ASN A 480 -6.74 36.82 -3.57
C ASN A 480 -7.52 37.64 -2.52
N ASN A 481 -8.77 38.06 -2.81
CA ASN A 481 -9.61 38.60 -1.76
C ASN A 481 -10.08 37.46 -0.84
N GLU A 482 -10.09 37.72 0.45
CA GLU A 482 -10.55 36.75 1.46
C GLU A 482 -12.07 36.58 1.39
N ILE A 483 -12.51 35.31 1.27
CA ILE A 483 -13.92 34.93 1.34
C ILE A 483 -14.23 34.40 2.74
N ALA A 484 -13.34 33.61 3.31
CA ALA A 484 -13.42 33.09 4.66
C ALA A 484 -12.01 32.87 5.20
N THR A 485 -11.77 33.13 6.48
CA THR A 485 -10.47 33.01 7.14
C THR A 485 -10.63 32.27 8.46
N ASP A 486 -9.74 31.31 8.71
CA ASP A 486 -9.62 30.56 9.95
C ASP A 486 -10.94 29.93 10.48
N VAL A 487 -11.76 29.45 9.55
CA VAL A 487 -13.02 28.79 9.91
C VAL A 487 -12.72 27.41 10.50
N ALA A 488 -13.17 27.17 11.71
CA ALA A 488 -13.02 25.86 12.37
C ALA A 488 -13.78 24.76 11.61
N VAL A 489 -13.10 23.66 11.37
CA VAL A 489 -13.65 22.44 10.75
C VAL A 489 -13.55 21.32 11.75
N ALA A 490 -14.67 20.69 12.07
CA ALA A 490 -14.71 19.48 12.86
C ALA A 490 -14.65 18.24 11.94
N ALA A 491 -13.93 17.21 12.36
CA ALA A 491 -13.76 15.96 11.62
C ALA A 491 -15.11 15.36 11.20
N ASN A 492 -15.19 14.93 9.94
CA ASN A 492 -16.34 14.27 9.34
C ASN A 492 -17.66 15.08 9.39
N THR A 493 -17.55 16.40 9.57
CA THR A 493 -18.70 17.31 9.65
C THR A 493 -18.70 18.26 8.45
N VAL A 494 -19.87 18.50 7.87
CA VAL A 494 -20.01 19.51 6.81
C VAL A 494 -20.01 20.88 7.44
N VAL A 495 -19.03 21.70 7.14
CA VAL A 495 -19.01 23.12 7.51
C VAL A 495 -19.41 24.00 6.33
N LYS A 496 -20.00 25.14 6.62
CA LYS A 496 -20.45 26.15 5.64
C LYS A 496 -19.68 27.45 5.89
N PRO A 497 -18.45 27.54 5.41
CA PRO A 497 -17.54 28.63 5.77
C PRO A 497 -18.01 30.00 5.26
N ALA A 498 -18.65 30.05 4.10
CA ALA A 498 -19.09 31.30 3.49
C ALA A 498 -20.12 31.05 2.36
N THR A 499 -20.74 32.14 1.92
CA THR A 499 -21.53 32.23 0.69
C THR A 499 -20.91 33.34 -0.19
N THR A 500 -20.78 33.11 -1.49
CA THR A 500 -20.30 34.08 -2.46
C THR A 500 -21.19 34.10 -3.68
N THR A 501 -21.25 35.23 -4.39
CA THR A 501 -21.98 35.32 -5.65
C THR A 501 -21.07 34.93 -6.80
N LEU A 502 -21.47 33.92 -7.57
CA LEU A 502 -20.74 33.49 -8.77
C LEU A 502 -21.06 34.40 -9.96
N ASN A 503 -20.02 34.72 -10.71
CA ASN A 503 -20.17 35.38 -12.02
C ASN A 503 -20.53 34.37 -13.12
N VAL A 504 -21.08 34.87 -14.22
CA VAL A 504 -21.28 34.05 -15.41
C VAL A 504 -19.95 33.58 -15.96
N GLY A 505 -19.81 32.26 -16.18
CA GLY A 505 -18.59 31.65 -16.66
C GLY A 505 -17.82 30.92 -15.55
N LYS A 506 -16.49 30.78 -15.73
CA LYS A 506 -15.63 30.06 -14.79
C LYS A 506 -15.31 30.92 -13.58
N ASN A 507 -15.61 30.43 -12.40
CA ASN A 507 -15.17 31.00 -11.14
C ASN A 507 -14.10 30.08 -10.56
N SER A 508 -13.02 30.64 -10.06
CA SER A 508 -11.90 29.89 -9.45
C SER A 508 -11.66 30.39 -8.05
N PHE A 509 -11.46 29.45 -7.14
CA PHE A 509 -11.19 29.75 -5.74
C PHE A 509 -9.96 28.97 -5.29
N ARG A 510 -9.19 29.57 -4.40
CA ARG A 510 -8.09 28.90 -3.70
C ARG A 510 -8.52 28.66 -2.27
N TYR A 511 -8.22 27.51 -1.74
CA TYR A 511 -8.40 27.24 -0.33
C TYR A 511 -7.14 26.64 0.30
N VAL A 512 -7.00 26.85 1.59
CA VAL A 512 -6.00 26.18 2.43
C VAL A 512 -6.74 25.60 3.64
N PHE A 513 -6.61 24.29 3.82
CA PHE A 513 -7.04 23.60 5.02
C PHE A 513 -5.79 23.22 5.80
N THR A 514 -5.71 23.67 7.05
CA THR A 514 -4.63 23.35 7.97
C THR A 514 -5.18 22.40 9.02
N PRO A 515 -4.80 21.12 9.00
CA PRO A 515 -5.28 20.15 9.98
C PRO A 515 -4.72 20.47 11.36
N ASP A 516 -5.54 20.26 12.40
CA ASP A 516 -5.09 20.31 13.79
C ASP A 516 -4.46 18.96 14.16
N LEU A 517 -3.17 18.87 13.98
CA LEU A 517 -2.40 17.67 14.27
C LEU A 517 -2.17 17.45 15.77
N SER A 518 -2.49 18.44 16.62
CA SER A 518 -2.31 18.34 18.08
C SER A 518 -3.33 17.39 18.74
N LEU A 519 -4.46 17.14 18.09
CA LEU A 519 -5.51 16.22 18.55
C LEU A 519 -5.39 14.80 17.98
N ILE A 520 -4.44 14.56 17.09
CA ILE A 520 -4.14 13.23 16.61
C ILE A 520 -3.24 12.59 17.67
N HIS A 521 -3.86 11.98 18.66
CA HIS A 521 -3.12 11.13 19.59
C HIS A 521 -2.57 9.95 18.81
N ILE A 522 -1.25 9.95 18.71
CA ILE A 522 -0.42 8.86 18.18
C ILE A 522 -0.52 7.66 19.13
#